data_19d54065decf13a463aa20f5c084892e
#
_entry.id   19d54065decf13a463aa20f5c084892e
#
_cell.length_a   1.000
_cell.length_b   1.000
_cell.length_c   1.000
_cell.angle_alpha   90.00
_cell.angle_beta   90.00
_cell.angle_gamma   90.00
#
_symmetry.space_group_name_H-M   'P 1'
#
loop_
_entity.id
_entity.type
_entity.pdbx_description
1 polymer ?
#
loop_
_entity_poly.entity_id
_entity_poly.type
_entity_poly.pdbx_seq_one_letter_code
_entity_poly.pdbx_strand_id
1 'polypeptide(L)'
;MILDVQVDLSHLSADFQDKLLRRQDSTIWKWHEFLPVEDVSRIVSLGEGYTPLVHTEALTRATGLERLHVKNDTVLPTGSLKDRSNAVGISKGKEFGVSTAAVVSTGNAAASVAAYAAVAGMQAVVIIPANTSPQKVAQAALYGARIIPVEGSYDQVAGIYRAAVDEFRWYDCLSTNPYRLEGKKSYAFETWEQLDGEVPDWMCHCTAGGAGVVAAYKGFRELKALGWVEKLPRMVVAQAEACAPVVRAFEHGADEVSPVEAGETIAESIRVGKPSPMATRALWDARGSGGAAVSVTDDEIRSVQSLLARTAGIFGEPGGVVSVAAALRLKAQGKIRADDLVVCTVSGHGLKQVGALDPSRWVSRPIAPTVDALRARLDELAKGNGA
;
A
#
# COMPACT_ATOMS: atom_id res chain seq x y z
N MET A 1 -20.40 -10.07 5.05
CA MET A 1 -19.78 -9.78 6.37
C MET A 1 -18.28 -10.00 6.22
N ILE A 2 -17.42 -9.09 6.72
CA ILE A 2 -15.97 -9.32 6.81
C ILE A 2 -15.67 -9.62 8.28
N LEU A 3 -14.95 -10.71 8.52
CA LEU A 3 -14.45 -11.05 9.84
C LEU A 3 -13.37 -10.06 10.27
N ASP A 4 -13.31 -9.78 11.56
CA ASP A 4 -12.26 -9.00 12.19
C ASP A 4 -11.52 -9.86 13.21
N VAL A 5 -10.20 -9.83 13.16
CA VAL A 5 -9.37 -10.53 14.15
C VAL A 5 -9.31 -9.68 15.42
N GLN A 6 -9.52 -10.29 16.55
CA GLN A 6 -9.28 -9.66 17.85
C GLN A 6 -8.07 -10.36 18.49
N VAL A 7 -7.04 -9.59 18.79
CA VAL A 7 -5.87 -10.07 19.53
C VAL A 7 -6.06 -9.66 20.98
N ASP A 8 -5.97 -10.63 21.88
CA ASP A 8 -6.04 -10.34 23.33
C ASP A 8 -4.70 -9.76 23.79
N LEU A 9 -4.73 -8.47 24.12
CA LEU A 9 -3.58 -7.73 24.63
C LEU A 9 -3.61 -7.56 26.16
N SER A 10 -4.62 -8.12 26.85
CA SER A 10 -4.79 -7.96 28.30
C SER A 10 -3.69 -8.61 29.13
N HIS A 11 -2.96 -9.56 28.55
CA HIS A 11 -1.86 -10.27 29.18
C HIS A 11 -0.54 -9.49 29.18
N LEU A 12 -0.46 -8.37 28.45
CA LEU A 12 0.76 -7.58 28.36
C LEU A 12 1.08 -6.89 29.70
N SER A 13 2.30 -7.03 30.17
CA SER A 13 2.74 -6.42 31.42
C SER A 13 2.88 -4.89 31.30
N ALA A 14 2.84 -4.19 32.42
CA ALA A 14 2.96 -2.73 32.44
C ALA A 14 4.30 -2.21 31.83
N ASP A 15 5.36 -3.02 31.91
CA ASP A 15 6.68 -2.69 31.34
C ASP A 15 6.89 -3.24 29.91
N PHE A 16 5.82 -3.77 29.31
CA PHE A 16 5.90 -4.40 27.98
C PHE A 16 6.31 -3.40 26.88
N GLN A 17 5.82 -2.16 26.93
CA GLN A 17 6.18 -1.12 25.97
C GLN A 17 7.70 -0.88 25.94
N ASP A 18 8.33 -0.73 27.10
CA ASP A 18 9.78 -0.52 27.21
C ASP A 18 10.58 -1.72 26.68
N LYS A 19 10.12 -2.94 26.98
CA LYS A 19 10.74 -4.17 26.49
C LYS A 19 10.63 -4.28 24.98
N LEU A 20 9.46 -3.96 24.42
CA LEU A 20 9.20 -4.00 22.99
C LEU A 20 10.07 -3.01 22.22
N LEU A 21 10.15 -1.75 22.70
CA LEU A 21 10.94 -0.71 22.03
C LEU A 21 12.45 -1.02 22.01
N ARG A 22 12.96 -1.81 22.98
CA ARG A 22 14.35 -2.25 23.01
C ARG A 22 14.68 -3.42 22.08
N ARG A 23 13.68 -4.07 21.47
CA ARG A 23 13.91 -5.16 20.51
C ARG A 23 14.64 -4.65 19.29
N GLN A 24 15.66 -5.40 18.85
CA GLN A 24 16.46 -5.06 17.67
C GLN A 24 15.89 -5.63 16.37
N ASP A 25 14.66 -6.13 16.38
CA ASP A 25 13.98 -6.59 15.18
C ASP A 25 13.51 -5.39 14.34
N SER A 26 13.86 -5.35 13.06
CA SER A 26 13.48 -4.35 12.08
C SER A 26 12.44 -4.86 11.07
N THR A 27 11.62 -5.83 11.46
CA THR A 27 10.50 -6.36 10.69
C THR A 27 9.17 -6.09 11.39
N ILE A 28 8.05 -6.37 10.72
CA ILE A 28 6.74 -6.29 11.38
C ILE A 28 6.63 -7.23 12.58
N TRP A 29 7.48 -8.24 12.66
CA TRP A 29 7.46 -9.27 13.70
C TRP A 29 8.02 -8.78 15.03
N LYS A 30 8.64 -7.62 15.09
CA LYS A 30 8.90 -6.90 16.35
C LYS A 30 7.62 -6.79 17.19
N TRP A 31 6.49 -6.67 16.53
CA TRP A 31 5.14 -6.48 17.10
C TRP A 31 4.31 -7.76 17.09
N HIS A 32 4.95 -8.95 17.19
CA HIS A 32 4.26 -10.22 17.00
C HIS A 32 3.11 -10.46 17.99
N GLU A 33 3.16 -9.92 19.21
CA GLU A 33 2.06 -10.02 20.19
C GLU A 33 0.78 -9.31 19.74
N PHE A 34 0.90 -8.36 18.81
CA PHE A 34 -0.23 -7.67 18.18
C PHE A 34 -0.76 -8.41 16.94
N LEU A 35 -0.11 -9.49 16.53
CA LEU A 35 -0.41 -10.22 15.31
C LEU A 35 -0.99 -11.60 15.62
N PRO A 36 -1.86 -12.16 14.78
CA PRO A 36 -2.62 -13.37 15.07
C PRO A 36 -1.85 -14.67 14.83
N VAL A 37 -0.53 -14.66 14.82
CA VAL A 37 0.31 -15.85 14.69
C VAL A 37 0.78 -16.25 16.09
N GLU A 38 0.28 -17.37 16.59
CA GLU A 38 0.54 -17.82 17.95
C GLU A 38 1.86 -18.62 18.04
N ASP A 39 2.10 -19.48 17.05
CA ASP A 39 3.34 -20.26 16.96
C ASP A 39 4.42 -19.47 16.18
N VAL A 40 5.34 -18.84 16.90
CA VAL A 40 6.44 -18.06 16.31
C VAL A 40 7.33 -18.90 15.37
N SER A 41 7.36 -20.23 15.49
CA SER A 41 8.09 -21.12 14.58
C SER A 41 7.44 -21.19 13.18
N ARG A 42 6.21 -20.73 13.06
CA ARG A 42 5.45 -20.65 11.80
C ARG A 42 5.62 -19.32 11.08
N ILE A 43 6.28 -18.37 11.70
CA ILE A 43 6.55 -17.07 11.08
C ILE A 43 7.31 -17.25 9.77
N VAL A 44 6.82 -16.59 8.73
CA VAL A 44 7.45 -16.47 7.41
C VAL A 44 7.75 -15.00 7.18
N SER A 45 9.03 -14.65 7.12
CA SER A 45 9.50 -13.29 6.91
C SER A 45 10.51 -13.24 5.77
N LEU A 46 10.45 -12.17 5.01
CA LEU A 46 11.43 -11.76 3.99
C LEU A 46 12.14 -10.46 4.40
N GLY A 47 11.99 -10.03 5.67
CA GLY A 47 12.50 -8.76 6.15
C GLY A 47 11.56 -7.58 5.90
N GLU A 48 10.26 -7.83 5.75
CA GLU A 48 9.23 -6.79 5.56
C GLU A 48 8.99 -5.99 6.84
N GLY A 49 8.77 -4.70 6.69
CA GLY A 49 8.50 -3.77 7.79
C GLY A 49 9.60 -2.73 7.95
N TYR A 50 9.42 -1.86 8.93
CA TYR A 50 10.31 -0.73 9.27
C TYR A 50 10.81 0.04 8.04
N THR A 51 9.94 0.17 7.05
CA THR A 51 10.25 0.94 5.85
C THR A 51 10.60 2.39 6.22
N PRO A 52 11.48 3.05 5.46
CA PRO A 52 11.87 4.41 5.77
C PRO A 52 10.68 5.35 5.90
N LEU A 53 10.70 6.18 6.93
CA LEU A 53 9.82 7.32 7.09
C LEU A 53 10.59 8.55 6.63
N VAL A 54 10.43 8.90 5.34
CA VAL A 54 11.28 9.88 4.65
C VAL A 54 10.72 11.28 4.83
N HIS A 55 11.56 12.18 5.33
CA HIS A 55 11.34 13.62 5.37
C HIS A 55 12.59 14.32 4.84
N THR A 56 12.43 15.30 3.95
CA THR A 56 13.55 16.07 3.38
C THR A 56 13.20 17.55 3.27
N GLU A 57 14.19 18.42 3.44
CA GLU A 57 14.00 19.86 3.23
C GLU A 57 13.51 20.19 1.80
N ALA A 58 13.97 19.43 0.79
CA ALA A 58 13.54 19.61 -0.60
C ALA A 58 12.04 19.31 -0.76
N LEU A 59 11.53 18.26 -0.09
CA LEU A 59 10.12 17.93 -0.07
C LEU A 59 9.30 19.00 0.64
N THR A 60 9.76 19.47 1.80
CA THR A 60 9.16 20.57 2.55
C THR A 60 9.05 21.85 1.71
N ARG A 61 10.16 22.28 1.09
CA ARG A 61 10.15 23.46 0.21
C ARG A 61 9.18 23.33 -0.97
N ALA A 62 9.14 22.15 -1.59
CA ALA A 62 8.30 21.92 -2.77
C ALA A 62 6.81 21.80 -2.43
N THR A 63 6.46 21.31 -1.25
CA THR A 63 5.08 21.08 -0.83
C THR A 63 4.54 22.18 0.10
N GLY A 64 5.42 22.87 0.81
CA GLY A 64 5.08 23.80 1.88
C GLY A 64 4.37 23.12 3.07
N LEU A 65 4.57 21.81 3.25
CA LEU A 65 4.18 21.04 4.43
C LEU A 65 5.44 20.80 5.27
N GLU A 66 5.52 21.45 6.42
CA GLU A 66 6.74 21.48 7.25
C GLU A 66 7.05 20.12 7.87
N ARG A 67 6.03 19.32 8.13
CA ARG A 67 6.13 18.03 8.80
C ARG A 67 5.52 16.89 7.95
N LEU A 68 5.74 16.93 6.62
CA LEU A 68 5.34 15.84 5.74
C LEU A 68 6.37 14.72 5.79
N HIS A 69 5.91 13.54 6.16
CA HIS A 69 6.67 12.31 6.15
C HIS A 69 6.07 11.32 5.14
N VAL A 70 6.93 10.62 4.41
CA VAL A 70 6.54 9.61 3.44
C VAL A 70 6.97 8.24 3.93
N LYS A 71 5.99 7.38 4.26
CA LYS A 71 6.22 5.98 4.59
C LYS A 71 6.46 5.21 3.30
N ASN A 72 7.72 4.86 3.05
CA ASN A 72 8.18 4.38 1.76
C ASN A 72 8.17 2.85 1.65
N ASP A 73 7.05 2.26 1.24
CA ASP A 73 6.92 0.82 1.01
C ASP A 73 7.45 0.35 -0.36
N THR A 74 8.06 1.23 -1.15
CA THR A 74 8.70 0.83 -2.42
C THR A 74 9.88 -0.12 -2.19
N VAL A 75 10.47 -0.09 -1.00
CA VAL A 75 11.65 -0.88 -0.61
C VAL A 75 11.31 -2.24 0.01
N LEU A 76 10.03 -2.58 0.13
CA LEU A 76 9.62 -3.89 0.62
C LEU A 76 10.09 -5.02 -0.30
N PRO A 77 10.27 -6.25 0.20
CA PRO A 77 10.91 -7.37 -0.52
C PRO A 77 10.39 -7.64 -1.93
N THR A 78 9.07 -7.55 -2.15
CA THR A 78 8.49 -7.70 -3.50
C THR A 78 8.17 -6.36 -4.16
N GLY A 79 8.57 -5.24 -3.55
CA GLY A 79 8.37 -3.88 -4.05
C GLY A 79 6.97 -3.34 -3.81
N SER A 80 6.21 -3.82 -2.83
CA SER A 80 4.90 -3.24 -2.49
C SER A 80 4.41 -3.60 -1.09
N LEU A 81 3.46 -2.79 -0.60
CA LEU A 81 2.75 -2.94 0.68
C LEU A 81 2.10 -4.32 0.89
N LYS A 82 2.00 -5.13 -0.16
CA LYS A 82 1.36 -6.45 -0.06
C LYS A 82 2.17 -7.41 0.80
N ASP A 83 3.46 -7.15 0.97
CA ASP A 83 4.34 -7.95 1.81
C ASP A 83 3.91 -7.94 3.27
N ARG A 84 3.54 -6.77 3.82
CA ARG A 84 2.97 -6.67 5.17
C ARG A 84 1.78 -7.61 5.37
N SER A 85 0.87 -7.64 4.40
CA SER A 85 -0.31 -8.49 4.45
C SER A 85 0.00 -9.97 4.34
N ASN A 86 0.92 -10.33 3.43
CA ASN A 86 1.18 -11.71 3.09
C ASN A 86 2.14 -12.37 4.09
N ALA A 87 3.01 -11.60 4.74
CA ALA A 87 3.80 -12.11 5.85
C ALA A 87 2.90 -12.73 6.93
N VAL A 88 1.91 -11.98 7.41
CA VAL A 88 0.98 -12.50 8.44
C VAL A 88 0.01 -13.53 7.86
N GLY A 89 -0.57 -13.26 6.67
CA GLY A 89 -1.52 -14.20 6.06
C GLY A 89 -0.92 -15.57 5.76
N ILE A 90 0.28 -15.63 5.19
CA ILE A 90 0.97 -16.90 4.86
C ILE A 90 1.48 -17.59 6.12
N SER A 91 2.00 -16.84 7.12
CA SER A 91 2.39 -17.42 8.41
C SER A 91 1.21 -18.10 9.09
N LYS A 92 0.03 -17.46 9.10
CA LYS A 92 -1.20 -18.07 9.64
C LYS A 92 -1.66 -19.27 8.82
N GLY A 93 -1.57 -19.22 7.49
CA GLY A 93 -1.81 -20.37 6.63
C GLY A 93 -0.90 -21.56 6.95
N LYS A 94 0.40 -21.29 7.17
CA LYS A 94 1.38 -22.29 7.59
C LYS A 94 1.06 -22.87 8.99
N GLU A 95 0.59 -22.03 9.90
CA GLU A 95 0.14 -22.46 11.24
C GLU A 95 -1.09 -23.38 11.14
N PHE A 96 -2.02 -23.13 10.21
CA PHE A 96 -3.13 -24.02 9.89
C PHE A 96 -2.73 -25.29 9.14
N GLY A 97 -1.47 -25.45 8.75
CA GLY A 97 -0.98 -26.62 8.03
C GLY A 97 -1.42 -26.71 6.57
N VAL A 98 -1.86 -25.59 5.96
CA VAL A 98 -2.26 -25.60 4.56
C VAL A 98 -1.05 -25.65 3.63
N SER A 99 -1.19 -26.36 2.51
CA SER A 99 -0.10 -26.57 1.54
C SER A 99 -0.17 -25.66 0.31
N THR A 100 -1.34 -25.02 0.07
CA THR A 100 -1.56 -24.23 -1.14
C THR A 100 -2.17 -22.88 -0.79
N ALA A 101 -1.50 -21.79 -1.18
CA ALA A 101 -1.98 -20.43 -1.10
C ALA A 101 -2.45 -19.97 -2.48
N ALA A 102 -3.66 -19.42 -2.58
CA ALA A 102 -4.24 -19.03 -3.86
C ALA A 102 -4.63 -17.54 -3.87
N VAL A 103 -4.53 -16.92 -5.05
CA VAL A 103 -4.96 -15.53 -5.27
C VAL A 103 -5.43 -15.32 -6.71
N VAL A 104 -6.46 -14.51 -6.91
CA VAL A 104 -6.79 -13.94 -8.22
C VAL A 104 -6.24 -12.52 -8.29
N SER A 105 -5.13 -12.34 -9.03
CA SER A 105 -4.46 -11.05 -9.16
C SER A 105 -3.41 -11.07 -10.27
N THR A 106 -3.32 -9.98 -11.02
CA THR A 106 -2.31 -9.79 -12.08
C THR A 106 -1.12 -8.91 -11.64
N GLY A 107 -1.08 -8.46 -10.37
CA GLY A 107 -0.12 -7.44 -9.94
C GLY A 107 0.53 -7.74 -8.59
N ASN A 108 0.66 -6.69 -7.78
CA ASN A 108 1.40 -6.71 -6.51
C ASN A 108 0.99 -7.83 -5.54
N ALA A 109 -0.31 -8.20 -5.49
CA ALA A 109 -0.76 -9.27 -4.61
C ALA A 109 -0.27 -10.65 -5.07
N ALA A 110 -0.28 -10.93 -6.39
CA ALA A 110 0.24 -12.17 -6.94
C ALA A 110 1.73 -12.35 -6.65
N ALA A 111 2.54 -11.30 -6.90
CA ALA A 111 3.97 -11.34 -6.64
C ALA A 111 4.29 -11.61 -5.17
N SER A 112 3.61 -10.92 -4.26
CA SER A 112 3.84 -11.07 -2.82
C SER A 112 3.37 -12.44 -2.30
N VAL A 113 2.17 -12.92 -2.69
CA VAL A 113 1.71 -14.27 -2.31
C VAL A 113 2.69 -15.34 -2.77
N ALA A 114 3.17 -15.23 -4.02
CA ALA A 114 4.12 -16.19 -4.58
C ALA A 114 5.44 -16.22 -3.79
N ALA A 115 6.00 -15.05 -3.46
CA ALA A 115 7.25 -14.94 -2.71
C ALA A 115 7.15 -15.57 -1.31
N TYR A 116 6.13 -15.18 -0.54
CA TYR A 116 5.93 -15.70 0.81
C TYR A 116 5.56 -17.18 0.83
N ALA A 117 4.73 -17.64 -0.11
CA ALA A 117 4.41 -19.06 -0.25
C ALA A 117 5.64 -19.90 -0.58
N ALA A 118 6.52 -19.43 -1.47
CA ALA A 118 7.77 -20.12 -1.81
C ALA A 118 8.66 -20.34 -0.56
N VAL A 119 8.86 -19.29 0.25
CA VAL A 119 9.66 -19.38 1.48
C VAL A 119 8.97 -20.22 2.55
N ALA A 120 7.64 -20.21 2.58
CA ALA A 120 6.85 -21.05 3.50
C ALA A 120 6.88 -22.56 3.14
N GLY A 121 7.38 -22.93 1.96
CA GLY A 121 7.27 -24.29 1.41
C GLY A 121 5.85 -24.62 0.94
N MET A 122 5.03 -23.62 0.64
CA MET A 122 3.67 -23.77 0.14
C MET A 122 3.63 -23.60 -1.39
N GLN A 123 2.68 -24.26 -2.06
CA GLN A 123 2.41 -24.00 -3.46
C GLN A 123 1.60 -22.72 -3.62
N ALA A 124 2.10 -21.76 -4.39
CA ALA A 124 1.30 -20.60 -4.82
C ALA A 124 0.51 -20.92 -6.09
N VAL A 125 -0.79 -20.62 -6.11
CA VAL A 125 -1.65 -20.65 -7.29
C VAL A 125 -2.18 -19.26 -7.58
N VAL A 126 -1.89 -18.76 -8.79
CA VAL A 126 -2.29 -17.42 -9.23
C VAL A 126 -3.21 -17.55 -10.43
N ILE A 127 -4.48 -17.17 -10.24
CA ILE A 127 -5.48 -17.19 -11.32
C ILE A 127 -5.58 -15.80 -11.93
N ILE A 128 -5.56 -15.72 -13.26
CA ILE A 128 -5.56 -14.48 -14.02
C ILE A 128 -6.49 -14.53 -15.23
N PRO A 129 -7.01 -13.41 -15.73
CA PRO A 129 -7.62 -13.35 -17.05
C PRO A 129 -6.61 -13.73 -18.14
N ALA A 130 -7.07 -14.49 -19.15
CA ALA A 130 -6.21 -15.01 -20.22
C ALA A 130 -5.51 -13.91 -21.05
N ASN A 131 -6.11 -12.72 -21.13
CA ASN A 131 -5.55 -11.54 -21.81
C ASN A 131 -4.51 -10.76 -20.98
N THR A 132 -4.13 -11.27 -19.80
CA THR A 132 -3.10 -10.64 -18.97
C THR A 132 -1.72 -10.75 -19.63
N SER A 133 -1.01 -9.62 -19.74
CA SER A 133 0.35 -9.64 -20.29
C SER A 133 1.31 -10.44 -19.40
N PRO A 134 2.17 -11.30 -19.98
CA PRO A 134 3.12 -12.11 -19.20
C PRO A 134 4.03 -11.28 -18.28
N GLN A 135 4.36 -10.06 -18.66
CA GLN A 135 5.20 -9.17 -17.87
C GLN A 135 4.58 -8.81 -16.51
N LYS A 136 3.24 -8.71 -16.43
CA LYS A 136 2.54 -8.41 -15.17
C LYS A 136 2.67 -9.54 -14.14
N VAL A 137 2.84 -10.77 -14.58
CA VAL A 137 2.93 -11.94 -13.69
C VAL A 137 4.33 -12.55 -13.63
N ALA A 138 5.28 -12.00 -14.37
CA ALA A 138 6.65 -12.52 -14.44
C ALA A 138 7.31 -12.69 -13.06
N GLN A 139 7.13 -11.72 -12.18
CA GLN A 139 7.67 -11.78 -10.82
C GLN A 139 7.07 -12.96 -10.03
N ALA A 140 5.75 -13.17 -10.09
CA ALA A 140 5.09 -14.28 -9.40
C ALA A 140 5.52 -15.64 -10.00
N ALA A 141 5.64 -15.73 -11.33
CA ALA A 141 6.11 -16.93 -12.02
C ALA A 141 7.55 -17.29 -11.61
N LEU A 142 8.44 -16.29 -11.51
CA LEU A 142 9.84 -16.51 -11.11
C LEU A 142 9.95 -17.03 -9.67
N TYR A 143 9.02 -16.65 -8.77
CA TYR A 143 8.92 -17.21 -7.41
C TYR A 143 8.30 -18.63 -7.38
N GLY A 144 8.03 -19.25 -8.53
CA GLY A 144 7.54 -20.62 -8.64
C GLY A 144 6.02 -20.77 -8.51
N ALA A 145 5.25 -19.68 -8.63
CA ALA A 145 3.80 -19.78 -8.63
C ALA A 145 3.27 -20.48 -9.88
N ARG A 146 2.23 -21.30 -9.74
CA ARG A 146 1.44 -21.83 -10.85
C ARG A 146 0.51 -20.73 -11.34
N ILE A 147 0.82 -20.16 -12.50
CA ILE A 147 0.00 -19.12 -13.13
C ILE A 147 -1.04 -19.83 -14.02
N ILE A 148 -2.32 -19.60 -13.74
CA ILE A 148 -3.43 -20.24 -14.46
C ILE A 148 -4.24 -19.15 -15.17
N PRO A 149 -4.04 -18.97 -16.49
CA PRO A 149 -4.88 -18.08 -17.29
C PRO A 149 -6.28 -18.69 -17.47
N VAL A 150 -7.32 -17.90 -17.26
CA VAL A 150 -8.73 -18.28 -17.43
C VAL A 150 -9.38 -17.34 -18.42
N GLU A 151 -10.10 -17.88 -19.41
CA GLU A 151 -10.88 -17.09 -20.37
C GLU A 151 -12.08 -16.42 -19.68
N GLY A 152 -12.38 -15.18 -20.07
CA GLY A 152 -13.51 -14.44 -19.55
C GLY A 152 -13.15 -13.08 -18.96
N SER A 153 -14.17 -12.38 -18.50
CA SER A 153 -14.01 -11.10 -17.78
C SER A 153 -13.40 -11.32 -16.40
N TYR A 154 -12.83 -10.27 -15.80
CA TYR A 154 -12.30 -10.36 -14.44
C TYR A 154 -13.34 -10.87 -13.42
N ASP A 155 -14.61 -10.46 -13.54
CA ASP A 155 -15.69 -10.92 -12.64
C ASP A 155 -15.95 -12.43 -12.78
N GLN A 156 -15.90 -12.96 -14.02
CA GLN A 156 -16.04 -14.41 -14.29
C GLN A 156 -14.85 -15.16 -13.71
N VAL A 157 -13.63 -14.70 -13.95
CA VAL A 157 -12.40 -15.29 -13.41
C VAL A 157 -12.42 -15.29 -11.88
N ALA A 158 -12.88 -14.20 -11.24
CA ALA A 158 -13.06 -14.13 -9.79
C ALA A 158 -14.13 -15.10 -9.26
N GLY A 159 -15.17 -15.38 -10.06
CA GLY A 159 -16.16 -16.40 -9.74
C GLY A 159 -15.57 -17.80 -9.72
N ILE A 160 -14.82 -18.16 -10.77
CA ILE A 160 -14.11 -19.46 -10.87
C ILE A 160 -13.09 -19.60 -9.72
N TYR A 161 -12.35 -18.53 -9.42
CA TYR A 161 -11.41 -18.54 -8.29
C TYR A 161 -12.10 -18.91 -6.96
N ARG A 162 -13.26 -18.31 -6.64
CA ARG A 162 -13.98 -18.62 -5.38
C ARG A 162 -14.42 -20.08 -5.35
N ALA A 163 -15.00 -20.59 -6.43
CA ALA A 163 -15.38 -22.00 -6.53
C ALA A 163 -14.18 -22.95 -6.34
N ALA A 164 -13.03 -22.61 -6.95
CA ALA A 164 -11.81 -23.40 -6.82
C ALA A 164 -11.24 -23.39 -5.39
N VAL A 165 -11.28 -22.23 -4.71
CA VAL A 165 -10.87 -22.13 -3.30
C VAL A 165 -11.68 -23.08 -2.42
N ASP A 166 -12.99 -23.12 -2.60
CA ASP A 166 -13.90 -24.00 -1.84
C ASP A 166 -13.71 -25.48 -2.19
N GLU A 167 -13.62 -25.82 -3.48
CA GLU A 167 -13.48 -27.18 -3.96
C GLU A 167 -12.14 -27.83 -3.59
N PHE A 168 -11.04 -27.07 -3.80
CA PHE A 168 -9.69 -27.59 -3.58
C PHE A 168 -9.15 -27.30 -2.17
N ARG A 169 -9.95 -26.67 -1.31
CA ARG A 169 -9.55 -26.27 0.06
C ARG A 169 -8.26 -25.43 0.06
N TRP A 170 -8.11 -24.52 -0.90
CA TRP A 170 -6.99 -23.62 -0.96
C TRP A 170 -7.11 -22.52 0.09
N TYR A 171 -5.97 -22.04 0.57
CA TYR A 171 -5.93 -20.88 1.46
C TYR A 171 -6.13 -19.60 0.64
N ASP A 172 -7.26 -18.93 0.88
CA ASP A 172 -7.61 -17.70 0.17
C ASP A 172 -6.70 -16.54 0.61
N CYS A 173 -5.96 -15.97 -0.34
CA CYS A 173 -5.08 -14.82 -0.13
C CYS A 173 -5.67 -13.52 -0.72
N LEU A 174 -7.00 -13.37 -0.77
CA LEU A 174 -7.66 -12.09 -1.10
C LEU A 174 -7.70 -11.13 0.10
N SER A 175 -8.12 -9.90 -0.16
CA SER A 175 -8.30 -8.86 0.88
C SER A 175 -9.44 -9.17 1.86
N THR A 176 -10.25 -10.18 1.58
CA THR A 176 -11.29 -10.71 2.46
C THR A 176 -10.74 -11.61 3.57
N ASN A 177 -9.53 -12.11 3.43
CA ASN A 177 -8.86 -12.88 4.47
C ASN A 177 -8.49 -11.94 5.64
N PRO A 178 -9.08 -12.14 6.85
CA PRO A 178 -8.91 -11.21 7.96
C PRO A 178 -7.47 -11.15 8.49
N TYR A 179 -6.72 -12.24 8.43
CA TYR A 179 -5.33 -12.29 8.88
C TYR A 179 -4.40 -11.38 8.06
N ARG A 180 -4.72 -11.20 6.78
CA ARG A 180 -3.97 -10.29 5.91
C ARG A 180 -4.14 -8.82 6.27
N LEU A 181 -5.25 -8.45 6.91
CA LEU A 181 -5.45 -7.10 7.43
C LEU A 181 -4.45 -6.79 8.54
N GLU A 182 -4.24 -7.77 9.43
CA GLU A 182 -3.45 -7.59 10.64
C GLU A 182 -1.99 -7.20 10.35
N GLY A 183 -1.38 -7.73 9.30
CA GLY A 183 -0.01 -7.34 8.93
C GLY A 183 0.15 -5.87 8.57
N LYS A 184 -0.92 -5.22 8.11
CA LYS A 184 -0.90 -3.78 7.81
C LYS A 184 -1.08 -2.89 9.04
N LYS A 185 -1.43 -3.42 10.20
CA LYS A 185 -1.41 -2.64 11.46
C LYS A 185 -0.03 -2.11 11.78
N SER A 186 1.01 -2.77 11.29
CA SER A 186 2.39 -2.34 11.40
C SER A 186 2.64 -0.90 10.91
N TYR A 187 1.80 -0.37 10.02
CA TYR A 187 1.84 1.05 9.67
C TYR A 187 1.69 1.97 10.88
N ALA A 188 0.76 1.66 11.79
CA ALA A 188 0.56 2.46 12.99
C ALA A 188 1.75 2.34 13.94
N PHE A 189 2.17 1.12 14.19
CA PHE A 189 3.22 0.81 15.16
C PHE A 189 4.57 1.39 14.75
N GLU A 190 4.98 1.13 13.51
CA GLU A 190 6.22 1.65 12.95
C GLU A 190 6.22 3.17 12.86
N THR A 191 5.11 3.77 12.41
CA THR A 191 4.99 5.23 12.30
C THR A 191 5.10 5.89 13.67
N TRP A 192 4.41 5.35 14.67
CA TRP A 192 4.46 5.85 16.03
C TRP A 192 5.87 5.76 16.62
N GLU A 193 6.53 4.62 16.46
CA GLU A 193 7.91 4.44 16.93
C GLU A 193 8.91 5.35 16.21
N GLN A 194 8.81 5.45 14.87
CA GLN A 194 9.70 6.28 14.06
C GLN A 194 9.48 7.78 14.23
N LEU A 195 8.37 8.18 14.85
CA LEU A 195 8.07 9.55 15.26
C LEU A 195 8.27 9.77 16.75
N ASP A 196 9.11 8.94 17.40
CA ASP A 196 9.44 9.06 18.82
C ASP A 196 8.20 9.11 19.74
N GLY A 197 7.16 8.34 19.38
CA GLY A 197 5.91 8.27 20.13
C GLY A 197 4.85 9.31 19.74
N GLU A 198 5.13 10.16 18.77
CA GLU A 198 4.14 11.14 18.28
C GLU A 198 3.15 10.49 17.32
N VAL A 199 1.85 10.80 17.50
CA VAL A 199 0.80 10.37 16.57
C VAL A 199 0.62 11.43 15.50
N PRO A 200 0.62 11.08 14.20
CA PRO A 200 0.37 12.06 13.14
C PRO A 200 -1.01 12.72 13.27
N ASP A 201 -1.11 13.98 12.86
CA ASP A 201 -2.41 14.64 12.75
C ASP A 201 -3.23 14.07 11.60
N TRP A 202 -2.54 13.70 10.51
CA TRP A 202 -3.15 13.11 9.32
C TRP A 202 -2.37 11.89 8.85
N MET A 203 -3.07 10.78 8.59
CA MET A 203 -2.51 9.61 7.93
C MET A 203 -3.21 9.35 6.60
N CYS A 204 -2.50 9.60 5.51
CA CYS A 204 -3.00 9.49 4.15
C CYS A 204 -2.61 8.13 3.54
N HIS A 205 -3.58 7.39 3.03
CA HIS A 205 -3.33 6.07 2.48
C HIS A 205 -3.94 5.92 1.08
N CYS A 206 -3.14 5.46 0.10
CA CYS A 206 -3.63 5.09 -1.21
C CYS A 206 -4.58 3.89 -1.10
N THR A 207 -5.79 4.06 -1.65
CA THR A 207 -6.92 3.19 -1.31
C THR A 207 -7.51 2.51 -2.55
N ALA A 208 -7.34 1.19 -2.63
CA ALA A 208 -8.12 0.32 -3.52
C ALA A 208 -9.42 -0.12 -2.80
N GLY A 209 -9.37 -1.24 -2.07
CA GLY A 209 -10.49 -1.78 -1.29
C GLY A 209 -10.54 -1.36 0.19
N GLY A 210 -9.73 -0.40 0.65
CA GLY A 210 -9.83 0.16 2.00
C GLY A 210 -8.97 -0.48 3.10
N ALA A 211 -8.43 -1.69 2.87
CA ALA A 211 -7.75 -2.46 3.92
C ALA A 211 -6.53 -1.76 4.58
N GLY A 212 -5.84 -0.85 3.86
CA GLY A 212 -4.72 -0.10 4.42
C GLY A 212 -5.17 0.92 5.46
N VAL A 213 -6.21 1.69 5.14
CA VAL A 213 -6.83 2.67 6.05
C VAL A 213 -7.33 1.98 7.31
N VAL A 214 -8.14 0.92 7.14
CA VAL A 214 -8.74 0.17 8.26
C VAL A 214 -7.67 -0.41 9.18
N ALA A 215 -6.62 -1.02 8.62
CA ALA A 215 -5.57 -1.64 9.42
C ALA A 215 -4.72 -0.60 10.16
N ALA A 216 -4.30 0.48 9.48
CA ALA A 216 -3.55 1.54 10.14
C ALA A 216 -4.34 2.17 11.29
N TYR A 217 -5.62 2.47 11.07
CA TYR A 217 -6.48 3.03 12.12
C TYR A 217 -6.72 2.03 13.26
N LYS A 218 -6.90 0.73 12.94
CA LYS A 218 -6.99 -0.35 13.94
C LYS A 218 -5.75 -0.39 14.82
N GLY A 219 -4.54 -0.34 14.23
CA GLY A 219 -3.29 -0.34 14.98
C GLY A 219 -3.19 0.86 15.94
N PHE A 220 -3.53 2.06 15.50
CA PHE A 220 -3.58 3.23 16.39
C PHE A 220 -4.62 3.09 17.50
N ARG A 221 -5.78 2.47 17.23
CA ARG A 221 -6.78 2.19 18.27
C ARG A 221 -6.28 1.18 19.30
N GLU A 222 -5.49 0.18 18.89
CA GLU A 222 -4.84 -0.77 19.81
C GLU A 222 -3.82 -0.05 20.71
N LEU A 223 -2.96 0.81 20.14
CA LEU A 223 -2.03 1.64 20.93
C LEU A 223 -2.78 2.53 21.94
N LYS A 224 -3.92 3.12 21.52
CA LYS A 224 -4.75 3.94 22.42
C LYS A 224 -5.40 3.12 23.52
N ALA A 225 -5.89 1.93 23.22
CA ALA A 225 -6.49 1.03 24.20
C ALA A 225 -5.50 0.61 25.28
N LEU A 226 -4.21 0.49 24.94
CA LEU A 226 -3.11 0.24 25.87
C LEU A 226 -2.64 1.50 26.64
N GLY A 227 -3.21 2.67 26.33
CA GLY A 227 -2.79 3.93 26.94
C GLY A 227 -1.44 4.48 26.46
N TRP A 228 -0.90 3.95 25.34
CA TRP A 228 0.40 4.38 24.81
C TRP A 228 0.28 5.67 24.00
N VAL A 229 -0.89 6.00 23.51
CA VAL A 229 -1.19 7.25 22.81
C VAL A 229 -2.51 7.84 23.30
N GLU A 230 -2.61 9.18 23.33
CA GLU A 230 -3.82 9.89 23.77
C GLU A 230 -4.76 10.21 22.62
N LYS A 231 -4.22 10.52 21.42
CA LYS A 231 -4.99 10.90 20.23
C LYS A 231 -4.93 9.82 19.15
N LEU A 232 -5.84 9.90 18.20
CA LEU A 232 -5.86 9.09 16.99
C LEU A 232 -5.62 10.00 15.77
N PRO A 233 -4.99 9.50 14.69
CA PRO A 233 -4.82 10.30 13.48
C PRO A 233 -6.15 10.47 12.74
N ARG A 234 -6.30 11.57 12.00
CA ARG A 234 -7.33 11.73 10.99
C ARG A 234 -6.95 10.90 9.77
N MET A 235 -7.79 9.93 9.41
CA MET A 235 -7.51 9.03 8.30
C MET A 235 -7.95 9.62 6.96
N VAL A 236 -7.09 9.54 5.95
CA VAL A 236 -7.42 10.00 4.60
C VAL A 236 -7.47 8.81 3.64
N VAL A 237 -8.65 8.62 3.05
CA VAL A 237 -8.85 7.74 1.90
C VAL A 237 -8.46 8.49 0.64
N ALA A 238 -7.46 8.01 -0.10
CA ALA A 238 -6.99 8.60 -1.33
C ALA A 238 -7.24 7.66 -2.53
N GLN A 239 -7.99 8.10 -3.54
CA GLN A 239 -8.34 7.32 -4.73
C GLN A 239 -8.05 8.11 -6.01
N ALA A 240 -7.94 7.40 -7.16
CA ALA A 240 -7.91 8.05 -8.47
C ALA A 240 -9.33 8.48 -8.88
N GLU A 241 -9.49 9.66 -9.45
CA GLU A 241 -10.79 10.24 -9.79
C GLU A 241 -11.64 9.34 -10.71
N ALA A 242 -11.00 8.68 -11.68
CA ALA A 242 -11.68 7.77 -12.59
C ALA A 242 -12.23 6.50 -11.90
N CYS A 243 -11.82 6.19 -10.67
CA CYS A 243 -12.30 5.04 -9.91
C CYS A 243 -12.26 5.32 -8.40
N ALA A 244 -13.26 6.06 -7.89
CA ALA A 244 -13.29 6.58 -6.52
C ALA A 244 -14.58 6.24 -5.76
N PRO A 245 -14.92 4.93 -5.56
CA PRO A 245 -16.19 4.56 -4.92
C PRO A 245 -16.31 5.04 -3.47
N VAL A 246 -15.21 5.02 -2.69
CA VAL A 246 -15.21 5.45 -1.29
C VAL A 246 -15.35 6.97 -1.19
N VAL A 247 -14.67 7.71 -2.06
CA VAL A 247 -14.78 9.18 -2.12
C VAL A 247 -16.21 9.60 -2.45
N ARG A 248 -16.83 8.98 -3.46
CA ARG A 248 -18.22 9.24 -3.81
C ARG A 248 -19.19 8.99 -2.64
N ALA A 249 -19.02 7.85 -1.94
CA ALA A 249 -19.82 7.54 -0.77
C ALA A 249 -19.63 8.58 0.35
N PHE A 250 -18.38 9.03 0.55
CA PHE A 250 -18.03 10.04 1.55
C PHE A 250 -18.70 11.37 1.25
N GLU A 251 -18.61 11.86 0.00
CA GLU A 251 -19.17 13.13 -0.46
C GLU A 251 -20.71 13.17 -0.41
N HIS A 252 -21.37 12.05 -0.75
CA HIS A 252 -22.82 11.95 -0.72
C HIS A 252 -23.42 11.61 0.66
N GLY A 253 -22.59 11.49 1.70
CA GLY A 253 -23.06 11.14 3.02
C GLY A 253 -23.60 9.69 3.15
N ALA A 254 -23.30 8.81 2.18
CA ALA A 254 -23.83 7.44 2.18
C ALA A 254 -23.20 6.61 3.30
N ASP A 255 -23.97 5.71 3.91
CA ASP A 255 -23.50 4.84 5.01
C ASP A 255 -22.64 3.69 4.50
N GLU A 256 -22.81 3.29 3.23
CA GLU A 256 -22.09 2.19 2.61
C GLU A 256 -21.51 2.59 1.25
N VAL A 257 -20.44 1.91 0.85
CA VAL A 257 -19.81 2.11 -0.44
C VAL A 257 -20.49 1.26 -1.50
N SER A 258 -21.09 1.91 -2.49
CA SER A 258 -21.65 1.26 -3.66
C SER A 258 -20.60 1.08 -4.76
N PRO A 259 -20.69 -0.01 -5.57
CA PRO A 259 -19.87 -0.17 -6.75
C PRO A 259 -19.99 1.01 -7.74
N VAL A 260 -18.89 1.28 -8.43
CA VAL A 260 -18.85 2.26 -9.55
C VAL A 260 -18.26 1.60 -10.78
N GLU A 261 -18.58 2.13 -11.95
CA GLU A 261 -17.84 1.79 -13.16
C GLU A 261 -16.42 2.35 -13.04
N ALA A 262 -15.43 1.47 -13.25
CA ALA A 262 -14.02 1.83 -13.15
C ALA A 262 -13.55 2.44 -14.47
N GLY A 263 -13.43 3.76 -14.52
CA GLY A 263 -12.84 4.47 -15.65
C GLY A 263 -11.35 4.16 -15.82
N GLU A 264 -10.74 4.62 -16.90
CA GLU A 264 -9.32 4.45 -17.14
C GLU A 264 -8.49 5.42 -16.29
N THR A 265 -7.41 4.91 -15.69
CA THR A 265 -6.45 5.68 -14.91
C THR A 265 -5.08 5.01 -14.95
N ILE A 266 -4.02 5.81 -14.85
CA ILE A 266 -2.67 5.30 -14.66
C ILE A 266 -2.47 4.60 -13.31
N ALA A 267 -3.33 4.84 -12.32
CA ALA A 267 -3.26 4.24 -11.00
C ALA A 267 -3.88 2.83 -10.95
N GLU A 268 -3.45 1.94 -11.85
CA GLU A 268 -4.02 0.59 -12.03
C GLU A 268 -4.06 -0.23 -10.73
N SER A 269 -3.04 -0.12 -9.88
CA SER A 269 -2.92 -0.94 -8.66
C SER A 269 -3.99 -0.64 -7.60
N ILE A 270 -4.69 0.49 -7.73
CA ILE A 270 -5.81 0.89 -6.85
C ILE A 270 -7.15 1.01 -7.58
N ARG A 271 -7.22 0.66 -8.87
CA ARG A 271 -8.42 0.73 -9.70
C ARG A 271 -9.39 -0.41 -9.35
N VAL A 272 -10.22 -0.21 -8.35
CA VAL A 272 -11.20 -1.20 -7.85
C VAL A 272 -12.59 -0.58 -7.80
N GLY A 273 -13.38 -0.79 -8.86
CA GLY A 273 -14.73 -0.24 -8.99
C GLY A 273 -15.79 -0.98 -8.17
N LYS A 274 -15.58 -2.28 -7.91
CA LYS A 274 -16.46 -3.12 -7.07
C LYS A 274 -15.67 -3.59 -5.83
N PRO A 275 -15.45 -2.72 -4.84
CA PRO A 275 -14.68 -3.09 -3.67
C PRO A 275 -15.46 -4.05 -2.75
N SER A 276 -14.71 -4.79 -1.93
CA SER A 276 -15.29 -5.59 -0.85
C SER A 276 -15.91 -4.68 0.24
N PRO A 277 -16.72 -5.20 1.16
CA PRO A 277 -17.25 -4.43 2.30
C PRO A 277 -16.18 -3.74 3.17
N MET A 278 -14.90 -4.08 3.00
CA MET A 278 -13.78 -3.38 3.64
C MET A 278 -13.72 -1.89 3.25
N ALA A 279 -14.19 -1.54 2.06
CA ALA A 279 -14.28 -0.14 1.62
C ALA A 279 -15.28 0.67 2.48
N THR A 280 -16.38 0.05 2.89
CA THR A 280 -17.34 0.67 3.81
C THR A 280 -16.72 0.87 5.20
N ARG A 281 -15.91 -0.07 5.69
CA ARG A 281 -15.15 0.14 6.95
C ARG A 281 -14.17 1.31 6.82
N ALA A 282 -13.46 1.42 5.69
CA ALA A 282 -12.56 2.56 5.45
C ALA A 282 -13.31 3.89 5.39
N LEU A 283 -14.53 3.92 4.84
CA LEU A 283 -15.42 5.08 4.86
C LEU A 283 -15.78 5.49 6.29
N TRP A 284 -16.16 4.52 7.13
CA TRP A 284 -16.51 4.77 8.53
C TRP A 284 -15.30 5.24 9.34
N ASP A 285 -14.13 4.63 9.14
CA ASP A 285 -12.89 5.02 9.82
C ASP A 285 -12.45 6.43 9.41
N ALA A 286 -12.54 6.79 8.12
CA ALA A 286 -12.25 8.15 7.66
C ALA A 286 -13.20 9.18 8.32
N ARG A 287 -14.51 8.91 8.35
CA ARG A 287 -15.48 9.79 9.02
C ARG A 287 -15.29 9.83 10.51
N GLY A 288 -15.21 8.68 11.17
CA GLY A 288 -15.10 8.55 12.61
C GLY A 288 -13.82 9.15 13.20
N SER A 289 -12.75 9.22 12.40
CA SER A 289 -11.51 9.91 12.78
C SER A 289 -11.54 11.43 12.56
N GLY A 290 -12.61 11.98 12.00
CA GLY A 290 -12.63 13.37 11.55
C GLY A 290 -11.70 13.63 10.34
N GLY A 291 -11.42 12.58 9.58
CA GLY A 291 -10.56 12.61 8.40
C GLY A 291 -11.26 13.00 7.11
N ALA A 292 -10.79 12.51 5.98
CA ALA A 292 -11.28 12.87 4.66
C ALA A 292 -11.24 11.70 3.66
N ALA A 293 -12.01 11.83 2.58
CA ALA A 293 -11.84 11.03 1.39
C ALA A 293 -11.62 11.97 0.20
N VAL A 294 -10.59 11.70 -0.61
CA VAL A 294 -10.14 12.61 -1.68
C VAL A 294 -9.81 11.81 -2.92
N SER A 295 -10.34 12.22 -4.06
CA SER A 295 -9.91 11.74 -5.38
C SER A 295 -8.90 12.71 -5.98
N VAL A 296 -8.00 12.18 -6.82
CA VAL A 296 -6.98 12.96 -7.52
C VAL A 296 -6.93 12.55 -9.00
N THR A 297 -6.59 13.50 -9.86
CA THR A 297 -6.46 13.28 -11.30
C THR A 297 -5.16 12.56 -11.66
N ASP A 298 -5.10 11.97 -12.85
CA ASP A 298 -3.88 11.37 -13.38
C ASP A 298 -2.74 12.37 -13.53
N ASP A 299 -3.03 13.65 -13.82
CA ASP A 299 -2.00 14.69 -13.90
C ASP A 299 -1.41 15.05 -12.54
N GLU A 300 -2.23 15.11 -11.48
CA GLU A 300 -1.72 15.27 -10.11
C GLU A 300 -0.87 14.07 -9.70
N ILE A 301 -1.27 12.85 -10.07
CA ILE A 301 -0.49 11.63 -9.82
C ILE A 301 0.88 11.71 -10.50
N ARG A 302 0.95 12.06 -11.80
CA ARG A 302 2.21 12.24 -12.53
C ARG A 302 3.09 13.32 -11.91
N SER A 303 2.48 14.43 -11.52
CA SER A 303 3.18 15.54 -10.88
C SER A 303 3.83 15.11 -9.57
N VAL A 304 3.10 14.36 -8.74
CA VAL A 304 3.61 13.84 -7.46
C VAL A 304 4.65 12.74 -7.65
N GLN A 305 4.53 11.87 -8.66
CA GLN A 305 5.61 10.92 -8.98
C GLN A 305 6.92 11.65 -9.26
N SER A 306 6.88 12.69 -10.09
CA SER A 306 8.06 13.51 -10.41
C SER A 306 8.57 14.27 -9.18
N LEU A 307 7.67 14.84 -8.38
CA LEU A 307 8.00 15.53 -7.13
C LEU A 307 8.77 14.62 -6.19
N LEU A 308 8.22 13.46 -5.84
CA LEU A 308 8.84 12.50 -4.91
C LEU A 308 10.19 11.98 -5.40
N ALA A 309 10.29 11.69 -6.70
CA ALA A 309 11.55 11.24 -7.29
C ALA A 309 12.66 12.30 -7.14
N ARG A 310 12.33 13.59 -7.38
CA ARG A 310 13.30 14.69 -7.37
C ARG A 310 13.61 15.24 -5.97
N THR A 311 12.68 15.11 -5.02
CA THR A 311 12.82 15.75 -3.70
C THR A 311 13.09 14.75 -2.58
N ALA A 312 12.73 13.48 -2.77
CA ALA A 312 12.86 12.44 -1.75
C ALA A 312 13.55 11.16 -2.26
N GLY A 313 13.94 11.10 -3.54
CA GLY A 313 14.53 9.91 -4.14
C GLY A 313 13.57 8.70 -4.22
N ILE A 314 12.26 8.93 -4.13
CA ILE A 314 11.26 7.87 -4.08
C ILE A 314 10.64 7.68 -5.47
N PHE A 315 10.89 6.52 -6.08
CA PHE A 315 10.26 6.12 -7.33
C PHE A 315 9.02 5.26 -7.04
N GLY A 316 7.87 5.89 -6.83
CA GLY A 316 6.60 5.21 -6.57
C GLY A 316 5.82 4.87 -7.85
N GLU A 317 5.07 3.75 -7.84
CA GLU A 317 4.08 3.46 -8.89
C GLU A 317 2.93 4.50 -8.86
N PRO A 318 2.20 4.75 -9.96
CA PRO A 318 1.14 5.74 -9.99
C PRO A 318 0.12 5.58 -8.86
N GLY A 319 -0.42 4.36 -8.66
CA GLY A 319 -1.34 4.08 -7.56
C GLY A 319 -0.71 4.23 -6.17
N GLY A 320 0.62 4.10 -6.08
CA GLY A 320 1.37 4.18 -4.84
C GLY A 320 1.53 5.60 -4.29
N VAL A 321 1.50 6.63 -5.14
CA VAL A 321 1.75 8.03 -4.73
C VAL A 321 0.47 8.85 -4.52
N VAL A 322 -0.69 8.27 -4.76
CA VAL A 322 -2.01 8.94 -4.67
C VAL A 322 -2.25 9.55 -3.27
N SER A 323 -1.70 8.96 -2.21
CA SER A 323 -1.80 9.49 -0.84
C SER A 323 -1.15 10.86 -0.69
N VAL A 324 0.00 11.07 -1.31
CA VAL A 324 0.71 12.37 -1.28
C VAL A 324 -0.06 13.41 -2.10
N ALA A 325 -0.58 13.03 -3.28
CA ALA A 325 -1.40 13.91 -4.10
C ALA A 325 -2.67 14.36 -3.33
N ALA A 326 -3.32 13.44 -2.61
CA ALA A 326 -4.47 13.74 -1.76
C ALA A 326 -4.11 14.71 -0.62
N ALA A 327 -2.97 14.52 0.05
CA ALA A 327 -2.50 15.44 1.10
C ALA A 327 -2.27 16.86 0.54
N LEU A 328 -1.67 16.98 -0.64
CA LEU A 328 -1.45 18.28 -1.28
C LEU A 328 -2.79 18.94 -1.68
N ARG A 329 -3.76 18.17 -2.18
CA ARG A 329 -5.10 18.67 -2.47
C ARG A 329 -5.83 19.15 -1.22
N LEU A 330 -5.73 18.41 -0.10
CA LEU A 330 -6.31 18.82 1.19
C LEU A 330 -5.63 20.08 1.75
N LYS A 331 -4.31 20.23 1.54
CA LYS A 331 -3.61 21.47 1.87
C LYS A 331 -4.12 22.65 1.05
N ALA A 332 -4.25 22.47 -0.27
CA ALA A 332 -4.80 23.52 -1.15
C ALA A 332 -6.24 23.92 -0.77
N GLN A 333 -7.01 23.00 -0.18
CA GLN A 333 -8.36 23.24 0.36
C GLN A 333 -8.34 23.86 1.77
N GLY A 334 -7.17 24.11 2.37
CA GLY A 334 -7.04 24.64 3.72
C GLY A 334 -7.43 23.67 4.85
N LYS A 335 -7.58 22.37 4.55
CA LYS A 335 -7.91 21.34 5.55
C LYS A 335 -6.68 20.83 6.28
N ILE A 336 -5.56 20.65 5.57
CA ILE A 336 -4.25 20.36 6.14
C ILE A 336 -3.47 21.67 6.23
N ARG A 337 -2.97 22.01 7.41
CA ARG A 337 -2.16 23.20 7.66
C ARG A 337 -0.69 22.91 7.37
N ALA A 338 0.11 23.95 7.20
CA ALA A 338 1.54 23.80 6.92
C ALA A 338 2.30 23.07 8.04
N ASP A 339 1.92 23.31 9.29
CA ASP A 339 2.51 22.79 10.52
C ASP A 339 1.94 21.44 11.00
N ASP A 340 0.86 20.92 10.36
CA ASP A 340 0.31 19.61 10.72
C ASP A 340 1.33 18.48 10.42
N LEU A 341 1.42 17.50 11.32
CA LEU A 341 2.21 16.29 11.12
C LEU A 341 1.43 15.35 10.19
N VAL A 342 1.92 15.21 8.97
CA VAL A 342 1.26 14.44 7.91
C VAL A 342 2.11 13.24 7.54
N VAL A 343 1.54 12.05 7.58
CA VAL A 343 2.17 10.81 7.09
C VAL A 343 1.42 10.29 5.87
N CYS A 344 2.13 10.14 4.76
CA CYS A 344 1.61 9.58 3.51
C CYS A 344 2.29 8.25 3.20
N THR A 345 1.52 7.20 2.84
CA THR A 345 2.08 5.91 2.44
C THR A 345 2.32 5.86 0.94
N VAL A 346 3.55 5.58 0.50
CA VAL A 346 3.86 5.24 -0.89
C VAL A 346 3.94 3.73 -1.01
N SER A 347 2.96 3.13 -1.65
CA SER A 347 2.61 1.72 -1.46
C SER A 347 3.24 0.72 -2.41
N GLY A 348 3.95 1.18 -3.45
CA GLY A 348 4.59 0.28 -4.42
C GLY A 348 5.62 0.98 -5.29
N HIS A 349 6.60 0.20 -5.77
CA HIS A 349 7.74 0.69 -6.54
C HIS A 349 7.35 1.00 -7.99
N GLY A 350 7.90 2.08 -8.56
CA GLY A 350 7.61 2.52 -9.93
C GLY A 350 7.96 1.50 -11.02
N LEU A 351 8.95 0.64 -10.80
CA LEU A 351 9.27 -0.46 -11.72
C LEU A 351 8.15 -1.49 -11.88
N LYS A 352 7.14 -1.49 -11.02
CA LYS A 352 5.94 -2.35 -11.17
C LYS A 352 5.06 -1.93 -12.34
N GLN A 353 5.15 -0.69 -12.78
CA GLN A 353 4.31 -0.13 -13.83
C GLN A 353 5.07 0.88 -14.69
N VAL A 354 6.25 0.49 -15.21
CA VAL A 354 7.08 1.38 -16.06
C VAL A 354 6.36 1.85 -17.32
N GLY A 355 5.41 1.08 -17.84
CA GLY A 355 4.60 1.46 -19.00
C GLY A 355 3.71 2.68 -18.79
N ALA A 356 3.52 3.14 -17.55
CA ALA A 356 2.82 4.39 -17.25
C ALA A 356 3.70 5.63 -17.46
N LEU A 357 5.00 5.46 -17.67
CA LEU A 357 5.97 6.52 -17.92
C LEU A 357 6.19 6.70 -19.42
N ASP A 358 6.40 7.93 -19.83
CA ASP A 358 6.87 8.27 -21.17
C ASP A 358 8.34 8.69 -21.10
N PRO A 359 9.29 7.77 -21.37
CA PRO A 359 10.71 8.09 -21.27
C PRO A 359 11.17 9.19 -22.24
N SER A 360 10.43 9.41 -23.33
CA SER A 360 10.78 10.43 -24.34
C SER A 360 10.81 11.85 -23.77
N ARG A 361 10.10 12.09 -22.66
CA ARG A 361 10.10 13.37 -21.95
C ARG A 361 11.44 13.69 -21.27
N TRP A 362 12.28 12.68 -21.00
CA TRP A 362 13.51 12.84 -20.23
C TRP A 362 14.76 12.34 -20.96
N VAL A 363 14.59 11.57 -22.03
CA VAL A 363 15.69 11.03 -22.80
C VAL A 363 15.89 11.90 -24.03
N SER A 364 17.03 12.58 -24.09
CA SER A 364 17.37 13.39 -25.24
C SER A 364 17.66 12.51 -26.47
N ARG A 365 17.54 13.09 -27.67
CA ARG A 365 17.92 12.39 -28.91
C ARG A 365 19.40 12.01 -28.87
N PRO A 366 19.81 10.89 -29.50
CA PRO A 366 21.21 10.53 -29.63
C PRO A 366 22.04 11.66 -30.28
N ILE A 367 23.28 11.77 -29.85
CA ILE A 367 24.27 12.71 -30.36
C ILE A 367 25.43 11.95 -30.99
N ALA A 368 26.25 12.63 -31.79
CA ALA A 368 27.50 12.05 -32.27
C ALA A 368 28.43 11.74 -31.08
N PRO A 369 29.33 10.71 -31.20
CA PRO A 369 30.22 10.30 -30.11
C PRO A 369 31.42 11.24 -29.96
N THR A 370 31.18 12.53 -29.76
CA THR A 370 32.21 13.57 -29.59
C THR A 370 31.89 14.46 -28.40
N VAL A 371 32.93 14.99 -27.77
CA VAL A 371 32.80 15.93 -26.65
C VAL A 371 32.06 17.20 -27.04
N ASP A 372 32.31 17.69 -28.28
CA ASP A 372 31.68 18.90 -28.80
C ASP A 372 30.16 18.72 -28.98
N ALA A 373 29.73 17.55 -29.50
CA ALA A 373 28.31 17.24 -29.59
C ALA A 373 27.66 17.11 -28.20
N LEU A 374 28.34 16.54 -27.20
CA LEU A 374 27.87 16.50 -25.81
C LEU A 374 27.73 17.91 -25.23
N ARG A 375 28.77 18.78 -25.42
CA ARG A 375 28.74 20.16 -24.96
C ARG A 375 27.56 20.94 -25.55
N ALA A 376 27.38 20.85 -26.87
CA ALA A 376 26.25 21.51 -27.54
C ALA A 376 24.90 21.05 -27.01
N ARG A 377 24.74 19.73 -26.72
CA ARG A 377 23.51 19.21 -26.14
C ARG A 377 23.27 19.70 -24.70
N LEU A 378 24.29 19.78 -23.86
CA LEU A 378 24.20 20.30 -22.51
C LEU A 378 23.76 21.78 -22.50
N ASP A 379 24.32 22.58 -23.43
CA ASP A 379 23.94 23.98 -23.59
C ASP A 379 22.49 24.17 -24.07
N GLU A 380 21.98 23.27 -24.95
CA GLU A 380 20.54 23.25 -25.32
C GLU A 380 19.63 22.94 -24.14
N LEU A 381 19.98 21.89 -23.36
CA LEU A 381 19.22 21.46 -22.21
C LEU A 381 19.19 22.52 -21.11
N ALA A 382 20.30 23.24 -20.91
CA ALA A 382 20.38 24.35 -19.95
C ALA A 382 19.45 25.50 -20.35
N LYS A 383 19.31 25.80 -21.64
CA LYS A 383 18.39 26.85 -22.14
C LYS A 383 16.92 26.41 -22.12
N GLY A 384 16.63 25.12 -22.24
CA GLY A 384 15.26 24.55 -22.23
C GLY A 384 14.67 24.38 -20.84
N ASN A 385 15.47 24.37 -19.77
CA ASN A 385 15.00 24.25 -18.38
C ASN A 385 14.60 25.59 -17.74
N GLY A 386 14.55 26.66 -18.52
CA GLY A 386 14.13 28.00 -18.07
C GLY A 386 12.70 28.41 -18.44
N ALA A 387 11.83 27.42 -18.82
CA ALA A 387 10.43 27.65 -19.13
C ALA A 387 9.50 26.81 -18.26
#